data_f2a75780111f2867923337208ae7d85b
#
_entry.id   f2a75780111f2867923337208ae7d85b
#
_cell.length_a   1.000
_cell.length_b   1.000
_cell.length_c   1.000
_cell.angle_alpha   90.00
_cell.angle_beta   90.00
_cell.angle_gamma   90.00
#
_symmetry.space_group_name_H-M   'P 1'
#
loop_
_entity.id
_entity.type
_entity.pdbx_description
1 polymer ?
#
loop_
_entity_poly.entity_id
_entity_poly.type
_entity_poly.pdbx_seq_one_letter_code
_entity_poly.pdbx_strand_id
1 'polypeptide(L)'
;KRKMPSVCFGGKKNLKNGYLDTYRFKRARRMLIPGRRQGKYSNNLFKLNVDNDMLTYRSTQKDIVFKVQFHKYKDELYARVNEKHNSPDKAVAYELMDYGEYFIVKAIFEKHMNLPKTDTLYGAVGIDINVDHIALCETNMDGNIVLIKKYPIHKENTKNKRNEELYQLTIEIMEQCKSKKKSLVVEDLNFKQLKTRMLYRPKKQNKTLSSFAYKKILEKLERKCLMNEV
;
A
#
# COMPACT_ATOMS: atom_id res chain seq x y z
N LYS A 1 33.46 18.33 11.32
CA LYS A 1 32.03 17.92 11.52
C LYS A 1 31.78 16.68 10.70
N ARG A 2 31.51 15.50 11.34
CA ARG A 2 31.12 14.29 10.61
C ARG A 2 29.77 14.51 9.92
N LYS A 3 29.72 14.25 8.61
CA LYS A 3 28.49 14.35 7.83
C LYS A 3 27.48 13.35 8.37
N MET A 4 26.31 13.80 8.83
CA MET A 4 25.29 12.90 9.35
C MET A 4 24.78 11.95 8.24
N PRO A 5 24.62 10.65 8.52
CA PRO A 5 24.12 9.73 7.52
C PRO A 5 22.66 10.04 7.18
N SER A 6 22.29 9.89 5.91
CA SER A 6 20.91 10.08 5.42
C SER A 6 19.93 9.10 6.05
N VAL A 7 20.42 7.91 6.46
CA VAL A 7 19.64 6.88 7.17
C VAL A 7 20.38 6.51 8.44
N CYS A 8 19.67 6.51 9.57
CA CYS A 8 20.19 6.12 10.87
C CYS A 8 19.26 5.09 11.52
N PHE A 9 19.77 3.93 11.83
CA PHE A 9 19.07 2.86 12.54
C PHE A 9 19.51 2.81 14.00
N GLY A 10 18.61 2.45 14.93
CA GLY A 10 18.87 2.36 16.37
C GLY A 10 19.64 1.11 16.81
N GLY A 11 20.55 0.58 16.00
CA GLY A 11 21.31 -0.61 16.32
C GLY A 11 22.56 -0.31 17.18
N LYS A 12 23.10 -1.35 17.86
CA LYS A 12 24.30 -1.27 18.72
C LYS A 12 25.49 -0.61 18.05
N LYS A 13 25.68 -0.81 16.73
CA LYS A 13 26.76 -0.20 15.93
C LYS A 13 26.61 1.32 15.87
N ASN A 14 25.39 1.82 15.64
CA ASN A 14 25.13 3.26 15.56
C ASN A 14 25.22 3.93 16.93
N LEU A 15 24.86 3.21 17.99
CA LEU A 15 25.07 3.65 19.38
C LEU A 15 26.55 3.87 19.66
N LYS A 16 27.40 2.89 19.32
CA LYS A 16 28.86 2.99 19.48
C LYS A 16 29.49 4.11 18.64
N ASN A 17 28.91 4.41 17.48
CA ASN A 17 29.37 5.47 16.59
C ASN A 17 28.85 6.87 16.96
N GLY A 18 28.13 7.02 18.07
CA GLY A 18 27.58 8.31 18.53
C GLY A 18 26.41 8.83 17.70
N TYR A 19 25.68 7.96 16.96
CA TYR A 19 24.52 8.37 16.15
C TYR A 19 23.17 8.27 16.87
N LEU A 20 23.19 8.07 18.20
CA LEU A 20 21.97 7.91 18.98
C LEU A 20 21.04 9.12 18.90
N ASP A 21 21.59 10.31 18.99
CA ASP A 21 20.81 11.55 18.96
C ASP A 21 20.21 11.80 17.58
N THR A 22 20.94 11.47 16.51
CA THR A 22 20.40 11.48 15.14
C THR A 22 19.24 10.50 14.98
N TYR A 23 19.34 9.32 15.56
CA TYR A 23 18.27 8.33 15.54
C TYR A 23 17.05 8.83 16.31
N ARG A 24 17.24 9.34 17.53
CA ARG A 24 16.17 9.89 18.38
C ARG A 24 15.48 11.06 17.69
N PHE A 25 16.25 11.98 17.11
CA PHE A 25 15.73 13.12 16.37
C PHE A 25 14.88 12.69 15.16
N LYS A 26 15.36 11.75 14.33
CA LYS A 26 14.60 11.24 13.19
C LYS A 26 13.33 10.50 13.62
N ARG A 27 13.37 9.78 14.73
CA ARG A 27 12.20 9.10 15.28
C ARG A 27 11.16 10.09 15.84
N ALA A 28 11.61 11.17 16.47
CA ALA A 28 10.74 12.20 17.03
C ALA A 28 9.99 13.02 15.96
N ARG A 29 10.48 13.01 14.70
CA ARG A 29 9.83 13.69 13.57
C ARG A 29 8.54 13.00 13.09
N ARG A 30 8.23 11.84 13.60
CA ARG A 30 7.04 11.08 13.22
C ARG A 30 6.19 10.81 14.46
N MET A 31 4.98 11.30 14.43
CA MET A 31 3.99 11.08 15.48
C MET A 31 2.78 10.36 14.87
N LEU A 32 2.45 9.19 15.40
CA LEU A 32 1.27 8.43 15.02
C LEU A 32 0.32 8.38 16.22
N ILE A 33 -0.87 8.89 16.04
CA ILE A 33 -1.95 8.89 17.04
C ILE A 33 -3.10 8.02 16.53
N PRO A 34 -3.42 6.93 17.23
CA PRO A 34 -4.50 6.03 16.83
C PRO A 34 -5.86 6.72 16.86
N GLY A 35 -6.76 6.27 15.99
CA GLY A 35 -8.15 6.69 15.96
C GLY A 35 -8.92 6.19 17.18
N ARG A 36 -10.05 6.80 17.45
CA ARG A 36 -10.96 6.43 18.55
C ARG A 36 -12.36 6.18 18.01
N ARG A 37 -12.91 5.02 18.33
CA ARG A 37 -14.30 4.64 17.96
C ARG A 37 -15.34 5.25 18.89
N GLN A 38 -15.00 5.47 20.15
CA GLN A 38 -15.88 6.04 21.16
C GLN A 38 -15.69 7.56 21.29
N GLY A 39 -16.77 8.26 21.64
CA GLY A 39 -16.74 9.70 21.89
C GLY A 39 -17.14 10.56 20.68
N LYS A 40 -17.14 11.87 20.88
CA LYS A 40 -17.60 12.87 19.91
C LYS A 40 -16.68 12.96 18.68
N TYR A 41 -15.40 12.72 18.84
CA TYR A 41 -14.38 12.92 17.81
C TYR A 41 -13.77 11.60 17.36
N SER A 42 -13.36 11.52 16.11
CA SER A 42 -12.70 10.36 15.49
C SER A 42 -11.29 10.07 16.03
N ASN A 43 -10.72 11.01 16.77
CA ASN A 43 -9.38 10.93 17.37
C ASN A 43 -9.35 11.68 18.69
N ASN A 44 -8.45 11.30 19.60
CA ASN A 44 -8.32 11.93 20.92
C ASN A 44 -7.59 13.27 20.88
N LEU A 45 -6.51 13.36 20.11
CA LEU A 45 -5.62 14.51 20.07
C LEU A 45 -5.81 15.34 18.81
N PHE A 46 -6.29 14.76 17.74
CA PHE A 46 -6.55 15.47 16.49
C PHE A 46 -8.06 15.69 16.29
N LYS A 47 -8.42 16.91 15.94
CA LYS A 47 -9.78 17.29 15.54
C LYS A 47 -9.71 17.91 14.16
N LEU A 48 -10.27 17.23 13.16
CA LEU A 48 -10.44 17.77 11.83
C LEU A 48 -11.76 18.54 11.75
N ASN A 49 -11.71 19.80 11.38
CA ASN A 49 -12.86 20.58 10.98
C ASN A 49 -12.96 20.51 9.45
N VAL A 50 -14.01 19.86 8.97
CA VAL A 50 -14.22 19.58 7.54
C VAL A 50 -14.67 20.82 6.75
N ASP A 51 -15.28 21.81 7.42
CA ASP A 51 -15.85 23.00 6.76
C ASP A 51 -14.77 23.96 6.28
N ASN A 52 -13.63 24.00 6.99
CA ASN A 52 -12.56 24.95 6.71
C ASN A 52 -11.17 24.30 6.51
N ASP A 53 -11.12 22.97 6.39
CA ASP A 53 -9.87 22.22 6.20
C ASP A 53 -8.82 22.48 7.31
N MET A 54 -9.27 22.61 8.55
CA MET A 54 -8.39 22.87 9.69
C MET A 54 -8.24 21.63 10.57
N LEU A 55 -7.01 21.21 10.78
CA LEU A 55 -6.66 20.12 11.71
C LEU A 55 -6.07 20.71 12.98
N THR A 56 -6.74 20.53 14.10
CA THR A 56 -6.28 20.97 15.42
C THR A 56 -5.63 19.80 16.15
N TYR A 57 -4.38 19.97 16.54
CA TYR A 57 -3.71 19.10 17.51
C TYR A 57 -3.89 19.66 18.91
N ARG A 58 -4.50 18.88 19.79
CA ARG A 58 -4.70 19.23 21.19
C ARG A 58 -3.47 18.90 21.99
N SER A 59 -2.77 19.91 22.43
CA SER A 59 -1.62 19.84 23.31
C SER A 59 -2.02 20.16 24.74
N THR A 60 -1.21 19.74 25.71
CA THR A 60 -1.38 20.08 27.14
C THR A 60 -1.13 21.55 27.43
N GLN A 61 -0.37 22.25 26.59
CA GLN A 61 -0.02 23.67 26.76
C GLN A 61 -0.90 24.58 25.89
N LYS A 62 -0.90 24.34 24.59
CA LYS A 62 -1.64 25.15 23.62
C LYS A 62 -2.00 24.31 22.43
N ASP A 63 -3.23 24.44 21.96
CA ASP A 63 -3.67 23.81 20.72
C ASP A 63 -2.92 24.37 19.51
N ILE A 64 -2.49 23.48 18.64
CA ILE A 64 -1.80 23.83 17.39
C ILE A 64 -2.75 23.56 16.24
N VAL A 65 -2.97 24.57 15.41
CA VAL A 65 -3.90 24.49 14.28
C VAL A 65 -3.13 24.49 12.99
N PHE A 66 -3.41 23.50 12.12
CA PHE A 66 -2.83 23.36 10.80
C PHE A 66 -3.92 23.53 9.76
N LYS A 67 -3.66 24.33 8.73
CA LYS A 67 -4.43 24.26 7.50
C LYS A 67 -3.96 23.04 6.73
N VAL A 68 -4.85 22.10 6.43
CA VAL A 68 -4.50 20.84 5.74
C VAL A 68 -5.14 20.80 4.36
N GLN A 69 -4.49 20.09 3.44
CA GLN A 69 -5.02 19.83 2.12
C GLN A 69 -4.96 18.34 1.84
N PHE A 70 -6.12 17.71 1.82
CA PHE A 70 -6.24 16.31 1.42
C PHE A 70 -6.65 16.25 -0.06
N HIS A 71 -6.02 15.35 -0.82
CA HIS A 71 -6.31 15.19 -2.24
C HIS A 71 -7.11 13.91 -2.48
N LYS A 72 -6.48 12.77 -2.26
CA LYS A 72 -7.08 11.47 -2.49
C LYS A 72 -7.92 11.04 -1.29
N TYR A 73 -9.12 10.52 -1.54
CA TYR A 73 -10.06 10.05 -0.51
C TYR A 73 -10.50 11.15 0.49
N LYS A 74 -10.52 12.41 0.05
CA LYS A 74 -10.97 13.54 0.89
C LYS A 74 -12.42 13.34 1.35
N ASP A 75 -13.31 13.01 0.42
CA ASP A 75 -14.74 12.87 0.69
C ASP A 75 -15.02 11.72 1.65
N GLU A 76 -14.35 10.58 1.47
CA GLU A 76 -14.46 9.46 2.40
C GLU A 76 -13.93 9.80 3.80
N LEU A 77 -12.82 10.54 3.88
CA LEU A 77 -12.30 11.01 5.16
C LEU A 77 -13.30 11.93 5.86
N TYR A 78 -13.89 12.86 5.13
CA TYR A 78 -14.86 13.83 5.68
C TYR A 78 -16.14 13.16 6.12
N ALA A 79 -16.69 12.25 5.33
CA ALA A 79 -17.81 11.42 5.73
C ALA A 79 -17.51 10.65 7.02
N ARG A 80 -16.30 10.08 7.13
CA ARG A 80 -15.85 9.32 8.30
C ARG A 80 -15.74 10.18 9.56
N VAL A 81 -15.20 11.38 9.45
CA VAL A 81 -15.08 12.32 10.59
C VAL A 81 -16.45 12.79 11.09
N ASN A 82 -17.42 12.91 10.17
CA ASN A 82 -18.79 13.32 10.47
C ASN A 82 -19.72 12.17 10.89
N GLU A 83 -19.23 10.94 10.93
CA GLU A 83 -19.98 9.77 11.38
C GLU A 83 -20.61 9.97 12.78
N LYS A 84 -21.73 9.30 13.01
CA LYS A 84 -22.48 9.37 14.28
C LYS A 84 -21.58 9.00 15.46
N HIS A 85 -21.91 9.57 16.59
CA HIS A 85 -21.24 9.27 17.85
C HIS A 85 -21.28 7.74 18.11
N ASN A 86 -20.12 7.18 18.50
CA ASN A 86 -19.93 5.73 18.75
C ASN A 86 -20.06 4.81 17.53
N SER A 87 -20.04 5.33 16.29
CA SER A 87 -19.91 4.48 15.13
C SER A 87 -18.56 3.74 15.12
N PRO A 88 -18.53 2.43 14.86
CA PRO A 88 -17.27 1.68 14.74
C PRO A 88 -16.38 2.23 13.62
N ASP A 89 -16.98 2.85 12.62
CA ASP A 89 -16.31 3.39 11.46
C ASP A 89 -15.70 4.78 11.66
N LYS A 90 -16.02 5.43 12.78
CA LYS A 90 -15.58 6.80 13.06
C LYS A 90 -14.08 6.95 13.29
N ALA A 91 -13.37 5.89 13.64
CA ALA A 91 -11.97 5.98 14.03
C ALA A 91 -11.07 6.43 12.87
N VAL A 92 -10.36 7.54 13.05
CA VAL A 92 -9.32 8.02 12.13
C VAL A 92 -8.03 8.18 12.89
N ALA A 93 -6.99 7.44 12.50
CA ALA A 93 -5.65 7.65 13.00
C ALA A 93 -4.95 8.73 12.16
N TYR A 94 -4.14 9.56 12.82
CA TYR A 94 -3.36 10.58 12.14
C TYR A 94 -1.88 10.33 12.35
N GLU A 95 -1.11 10.36 11.27
CA GLU A 95 0.32 10.36 11.29
C GLU A 95 0.83 11.72 10.82
N LEU A 96 1.51 12.43 11.72
CA LEU A 96 2.18 13.69 11.43
C LEU A 96 3.66 13.43 11.24
N MET A 97 4.20 13.89 10.13
CA MET A 97 5.63 13.82 9.81
C MET A 97 6.18 15.21 9.58
N ASP A 98 7.22 15.55 10.32
CA ASP A 98 7.94 16.81 10.21
C ASP A 98 9.11 16.67 9.21
N TYR A 99 9.12 17.51 8.16
CA TYR A 99 10.19 17.62 7.16
C TYR A 99 11.00 18.91 7.33
N GLY A 100 10.75 19.69 8.39
CA GLY A 100 11.42 20.93 8.70
C GLY A 100 10.73 22.15 8.10
N GLU A 101 10.61 22.23 6.79
CA GLU A 101 9.95 23.32 6.07
C GLU A 101 8.42 23.11 5.94
N TYR A 102 7.98 21.87 6.00
CA TYR A 102 6.57 21.50 5.89
C TYR A 102 6.26 20.23 6.69
N PHE A 103 4.99 20.02 6.96
CA PHE A 103 4.47 18.81 7.58
C PHE A 103 3.65 18.00 6.58
N ILE A 104 3.77 16.68 6.65
CA ILE A 104 2.86 15.77 5.96
C ILE A 104 1.94 15.14 7.01
N VAL A 105 0.63 15.28 6.78
CA VAL A 105 -0.40 14.61 7.57
C VAL A 105 -0.97 13.47 6.76
N LYS A 106 -0.96 12.26 7.33
CA LYS A 106 -1.69 11.12 6.77
C LYS A 106 -2.87 10.81 7.67
N ALA A 107 -4.06 10.82 7.11
CA ALA A 107 -5.24 10.27 7.74
C ALA A 107 -5.35 8.77 7.37
N ILE A 108 -5.51 7.92 8.36
CA ILE A 108 -5.56 6.46 8.21
C ILE A 108 -6.88 5.99 8.81
N PHE A 109 -7.72 5.37 8.00
CA PHE A 109 -9.01 4.86 8.42
C PHE A 109 -9.35 3.56 7.67
N GLU A 110 -10.18 2.74 8.29
CA GLU A 110 -10.69 1.52 7.67
C GLU A 110 -11.71 1.88 6.59
N LYS A 111 -11.65 1.20 5.47
CA LYS A 111 -12.66 1.31 4.41
C LYS A 111 -13.35 -0.05 4.27
N HIS A 112 -14.67 -0.06 4.38
CA HIS A 112 -15.45 -1.23 4.01
C HIS A 112 -15.36 -1.42 2.50
N MET A 113 -14.98 -2.61 2.10
CA MET A 113 -14.91 -2.96 0.70
C MET A 113 -16.22 -3.63 0.30
N ASN A 114 -16.72 -3.28 -0.87
CA ASN A 114 -17.86 -3.96 -1.45
C ASN A 114 -17.47 -5.39 -1.86
N LEU A 115 -18.46 -6.26 -1.96
CA LEU A 115 -18.27 -7.60 -2.49
C LEU A 115 -17.80 -7.52 -3.96
N PRO A 116 -17.00 -8.49 -4.43
CA PRO A 116 -16.63 -8.57 -5.83
C PRO A 116 -17.86 -8.61 -6.74
N LYS A 117 -17.78 -7.91 -7.86
CA LYS A 117 -18.80 -7.93 -8.94
C LYS A 117 -18.44 -8.88 -10.07
N THR A 118 -17.31 -9.57 -9.93
CA THR A 118 -16.83 -10.59 -10.87
C THR A 118 -17.15 -11.97 -10.38
N ASP A 119 -17.38 -12.91 -11.30
CA ASP A 119 -17.70 -14.29 -11.00
C ASP A 119 -16.99 -15.23 -11.96
N THR A 120 -16.66 -16.43 -11.50
CA THR A 120 -16.11 -17.51 -12.31
C THR A 120 -17.15 -18.11 -13.26
N LEU A 121 -18.44 -17.89 -13.02
CA LEU A 121 -19.52 -18.27 -13.93
C LEU A 121 -19.38 -17.70 -15.34
N TYR A 122 -18.74 -16.52 -15.47
CA TYR A 122 -18.47 -15.91 -16.78
C TYR A 122 -17.15 -16.39 -17.42
N GLY A 123 -16.47 -17.35 -16.79
CA GLY A 123 -15.10 -17.74 -17.07
C GLY A 123 -14.11 -17.02 -16.15
N ALA A 124 -12.83 -17.11 -16.43
CA ALA A 124 -11.79 -16.55 -15.60
C ALA A 124 -10.71 -15.84 -16.43
N VAL A 125 -9.99 -14.93 -15.79
CA VAL A 125 -8.73 -14.38 -16.27
C VAL A 125 -7.62 -14.96 -15.40
N GLY A 126 -6.90 -15.96 -15.91
CA GLY A 126 -5.75 -16.55 -15.23
C GLY A 126 -4.47 -15.81 -15.55
N ILE A 127 -3.61 -15.60 -14.57
CA ILE A 127 -2.27 -15.06 -14.81
C ILE A 127 -1.20 -15.94 -14.17
N ASP A 128 -0.12 -16.11 -14.94
CA ASP A 128 1.15 -16.71 -14.47
C ASP A 128 2.24 -15.66 -14.50
N ILE A 129 2.89 -15.45 -13.35
CA ILE A 129 3.85 -14.37 -13.14
C ILE A 129 5.25 -14.92 -13.24
N ASN A 130 5.95 -14.64 -14.34
CA ASN A 130 7.32 -15.03 -14.59
C ASN A 130 8.31 -13.90 -14.31
N VAL A 131 9.60 -14.23 -14.34
CA VAL A 131 10.70 -13.28 -14.07
C VAL A 131 10.77 -12.15 -15.10
N ASP A 132 10.40 -12.45 -16.35
CA ASP A 132 10.54 -11.57 -17.52
C ASP A 132 9.21 -11.24 -18.20
N HIS A 133 8.12 -11.86 -17.78
CA HIS A 133 6.81 -11.58 -18.33
C HIS A 133 5.69 -12.01 -17.38
N ILE A 134 4.49 -11.53 -17.64
CA ILE A 134 3.25 -12.07 -17.11
C ILE A 134 2.51 -12.70 -18.29
N ALA A 135 2.19 -13.97 -18.20
CA ALA A 135 1.30 -14.65 -19.13
C ALA A 135 -0.14 -14.50 -18.61
N LEU A 136 -1.05 -14.15 -19.51
CA LEU A 136 -2.48 -14.03 -19.22
C LEU A 136 -3.23 -14.99 -20.13
N CYS A 137 -4.15 -15.74 -19.54
CA CYS A 137 -5.07 -16.62 -20.23
C CYS A 137 -6.49 -16.27 -19.81
N GLU A 138 -7.36 -16.05 -20.76
CA GLU A 138 -8.78 -15.83 -20.51
C GLU A 138 -9.59 -17.01 -20.99
N THR A 139 -10.55 -17.45 -20.18
CA THR A 139 -11.49 -18.52 -20.54
C THR A 139 -12.93 -18.00 -20.66
N ASN A 140 -13.77 -18.68 -21.41
CA ASN A 140 -15.21 -18.50 -21.39
C ASN A 140 -15.86 -19.31 -20.24
N MET A 141 -17.20 -19.27 -20.17
CA MET A 141 -17.99 -20.00 -19.16
C MET A 141 -17.83 -21.52 -19.24
N ASP A 142 -17.50 -22.06 -20.41
CA ASP A 142 -17.26 -23.51 -20.64
C ASP A 142 -15.82 -23.91 -20.32
N GLY A 143 -14.96 -22.98 -19.88
CA GLY A 143 -13.57 -23.21 -19.61
C GLY A 143 -12.65 -23.19 -20.86
N ASN A 144 -13.20 -22.93 -22.05
CA ASN A 144 -12.40 -22.84 -23.27
C ASN A 144 -11.58 -21.55 -23.31
N ILE A 145 -10.35 -21.62 -23.76
CA ILE A 145 -9.45 -20.49 -23.91
C ILE A 145 -9.95 -19.59 -25.03
N VAL A 146 -10.17 -18.30 -24.72
CA VAL A 146 -10.60 -17.28 -25.68
C VAL A 146 -9.54 -16.23 -25.97
N LEU A 147 -8.55 -16.08 -25.09
CA LEU A 147 -7.44 -15.15 -25.26
C LEU A 147 -6.20 -15.66 -24.53
N ILE A 148 -5.05 -15.54 -25.20
CA ILE A 148 -3.74 -15.66 -24.56
C ILE A 148 -2.95 -14.40 -24.87
N LYS A 149 -2.39 -13.77 -23.83
CA LYS A 149 -1.56 -12.56 -23.97
C LYS A 149 -0.32 -12.68 -23.11
N LYS A 150 0.79 -12.14 -23.60
CA LYS A 150 2.05 -12.10 -22.86
C LYS A 150 2.50 -10.66 -22.72
N TYR A 151 2.74 -10.26 -21.46
CA TYR A 151 3.20 -8.93 -21.11
C TYR A 151 4.67 -8.99 -20.69
N PRO A 152 5.58 -8.38 -21.43
CA PRO A 152 6.99 -8.39 -21.06
C PRO A 152 7.24 -7.54 -19.80
N ILE A 153 8.24 -7.95 -19.01
CA ILE A 153 8.78 -7.18 -17.88
C ILE A 153 10.23 -6.86 -18.20
N HIS A 154 10.55 -5.58 -18.40
CA HIS A 154 11.86 -5.14 -18.80
C HIS A 154 12.81 -5.07 -17.59
N LYS A 155 13.74 -6.01 -17.50
CA LYS A 155 14.70 -6.14 -16.37
C LYS A 155 15.75 -5.03 -16.36
N GLU A 156 16.07 -4.48 -17.52
CA GLU A 156 17.01 -3.39 -17.73
C GLU A 156 16.50 -2.05 -17.22
N ASN A 157 15.20 -1.91 -17.04
CA ASN A 157 14.61 -0.70 -16.52
C ASN A 157 15.02 -0.44 -15.06
N THR A 158 15.13 0.84 -14.70
CA THR A 158 15.31 1.24 -13.31
C THR A 158 14.18 0.71 -12.44
N LYS A 159 14.42 0.59 -11.14
CA LYS A 159 13.41 0.11 -10.18
C LYS A 159 12.09 0.90 -10.24
N ASN A 160 12.18 2.22 -10.41
CA ASN A 160 10.99 3.08 -10.49
C ASN A 160 10.23 2.85 -11.79
N LYS A 161 10.92 2.76 -12.92
CA LYS A 161 10.31 2.50 -14.23
C LYS A 161 9.63 1.13 -14.27
N ARG A 162 10.27 0.08 -13.71
CA ARG A 162 9.63 -1.23 -13.55
C ARG A 162 8.39 -1.21 -12.66
N ASN A 163 8.44 -0.45 -11.56
CA ASN A 163 7.28 -0.34 -10.69
C ASN A 163 6.10 0.35 -11.38
N GLU A 164 6.38 1.32 -12.23
CA GLU A 164 5.37 2.00 -13.05
C GLU A 164 4.81 1.06 -14.11
N GLU A 165 5.67 0.37 -14.86
CA GLU A 165 5.30 -0.64 -15.85
C GLU A 165 4.37 -1.71 -15.24
N LEU A 166 4.76 -2.28 -14.09
CA LEU A 166 3.93 -3.23 -13.36
C LEU A 166 2.61 -2.63 -12.86
N TYR A 167 2.61 -1.35 -12.51
CA TYR A 167 1.39 -0.67 -12.09
C TYR A 167 0.40 -0.52 -13.24
N GLN A 168 0.87 -0.07 -14.42
CA GLN A 168 0.04 0.05 -15.62
C GLN A 168 -0.51 -1.32 -16.05
N LEU A 169 0.33 -2.34 -16.00
CA LEU A 169 -0.07 -3.70 -16.32
C LEU A 169 -1.18 -4.22 -15.38
N THR A 170 -1.07 -3.93 -14.07
CA THR A 170 -2.12 -4.32 -13.12
C THR A 170 -3.44 -3.58 -13.41
N ILE A 171 -3.40 -2.34 -13.88
CA ILE A 171 -4.61 -1.61 -14.29
C ILE A 171 -5.27 -2.31 -15.50
N GLU A 172 -4.50 -2.61 -16.53
CA GLU A 172 -5.00 -3.26 -17.74
C GLU A 172 -5.66 -4.61 -17.43
N ILE A 173 -5.01 -5.45 -16.60
CA ILE A 173 -5.59 -6.73 -16.17
C ILE A 173 -6.91 -6.52 -15.41
N MET A 174 -6.97 -5.54 -14.51
CA MET A 174 -8.20 -5.26 -13.74
C MET A 174 -9.33 -4.75 -14.62
N GLU A 175 -9.04 -3.89 -15.59
CA GLU A 175 -10.03 -3.41 -16.54
C GLU A 175 -10.60 -4.56 -17.40
N GLN A 176 -9.75 -5.49 -17.81
CA GLN A 176 -10.18 -6.68 -18.52
C GLN A 176 -11.10 -7.57 -17.67
N CYS A 177 -10.74 -7.83 -16.41
CA CYS A 177 -11.57 -8.59 -15.47
C CYS A 177 -12.93 -7.90 -15.26
N LYS A 178 -12.92 -6.60 -14.95
CA LYS A 178 -14.12 -5.82 -14.65
C LYS A 178 -15.08 -5.70 -15.83
N SER A 179 -14.56 -5.37 -17.01
CA SER A 179 -15.38 -5.20 -18.23
C SER A 179 -16.11 -6.48 -18.64
N LYS A 180 -15.50 -7.64 -18.35
CA LYS A 180 -16.04 -8.95 -18.70
C LYS A 180 -16.71 -9.67 -17.52
N LYS A 181 -16.72 -9.04 -16.32
CA LYS A 181 -17.23 -9.60 -15.06
C LYS A 181 -16.57 -10.92 -14.66
N LYS A 182 -15.32 -11.16 -15.08
CA LYS A 182 -14.56 -12.38 -14.83
C LYS A 182 -13.66 -12.21 -13.62
N SER A 183 -13.58 -13.23 -12.77
CA SER A 183 -12.67 -13.25 -11.63
C SER A 183 -11.21 -13.42 -12.08
N LEU A 184 -10.29 -12.78 -11.35
CA LEU A 184 -8.86 -12.96 -11.54
C LEU A 184 -8.40 -14.21 -10.78
N VAL A 185 -7.70 -15.10 -11.47
CA VAL A 185 -7.08 -16.30 -10.90
C VAL A 185 -5.57 -16.16 -10.97
N VAL A 186 -4.90 -16.39 -9.86
CA VAL A 186 -3.44 -16.28 -9.72
C VAL A 186 -2.90 -17.55 -9.07
N GLU A 187 -1.73 -18.00 -9.50
CA GLU A 187 -1.07 -19.14 -8.86
C GLU A 187 -0.67 -18.82 -7.41
N ASP A 188 -0.97 -19.71 -6.47
CA ASP A 188 -0.50 -19.61 -5.09
C ASP A 188 0.89 -20.25 -4.94
N LEU A 189 1.93 -19.44 -5.04
CA LEU A 189 3.31 -19.89 -4.88
C LEU A 189 3.72 -19.98 -3.42
N ASN A 190 4.03 -21.20 -2.96
CA ASN A 190 4.58 -21.42 -1.62
C ASN A 190 6.04 -20.95 -1.50
N PHE A 191 6.25 -19.69 -1.14
CA PHE A 191 7.58 -19.10 -1.00
C PHE A 191 8.45 -19.73 0.11
N LYS A 192 7.88 -20.42 1.08
CA LYS A 192 8.66 -21.12 2.11
C LYS A 192 9.42 -22.28 1.49
N GLN A 193 8.76 -23.08 0.67
CA GLN A 193 9.38 -24.18 -0.08
C GLN A 193 10.39 -23.65 -1.11
N LEU A 194 10.08 -22.57 -1.80
CA LEU A 194 11.02 -21.93 -2.73
C LEU A 194 12.30 -21.47 -2.04
N LYS A 195 12.23 -20.87 -0.86
CA LYS A 195 13.40 -20.47 -0.06
C LYS A 195 14.27 -21.67 0.35
N THR A 196 13.66 -22.76 0.76
CA THR A 196 14.39 -23.99 1.09
C THR A 196 15.11 -24.57 -0.12
N ARG A 197 14.47 -24.58 -1.29
CA ARG A 197 15.09 -25.02 -2.55
C ARG A 197 16.21 -24.06 -3.02
N MET A 198 16.17 -22.79 -2.66
CA MET A 198 17.23 -21.81 -2.99
C MET A 198 18.57 -22.13 -2.32
N LEU A 199 18.60 -22.83 -1.18
CA LEU A 199 19.82 -23.23 -0.49
C LEU A 199 20.70 -24.15 -1.36
N TYR A 200 20.10 -24.90 -2.27
CA TYR A 200 20.76 -25.90 -3.13
C TYR A 200 21.01 -25.39 -4.57
N ARG A 201 20.70 -24.10 -4.85
CA ARG A 201 20.85 -23.54 -6.21
C ARG A 201 22.06 -22.64 -6.33
N PRO A 202 22.65 -22.51 -7.55
CA PRO A 202 23.74 -21.59 -7.80
C PRO A 202 23.41 -20.14 -7.44
N LYS A 203 24.38 -19.39 -6.92
CA LYS A 203 24.23 -17.98 -6.50
C LYS A 203 23.60 -17.08 -7.57
N LYS A 204 23.93 -17.31 -8.86
CA LYS A 204 23.37 -16.55 -9.99
C LYS A 204 21.84 -16.75 -10.11
N GLN A 205 21.38 -17.98 -9.99
CA GLN A 205 19.94 -18.30 -10.02
C GLN A 205 19.21 -17.73 -8.79
N ASN A 206 19.84 -17.83 -7.61
CA ASN A 206 19.30 -17.25 -6.38
C ASN A 206 19.17 -15.71 -6.47
N LYS A 207 20.14 -15.01 -7.10
CA LYS A 207 20.06 -13.58 -7.35
C LYS A 207 18.87 -13.23 -8.26
N THR A 208 18.66 -14.00 -9.31
CA THR A 208 17.53 -13.81 -10.22
C THR A 208 16.19 -14.01 -9.51
N LEU A 209 16.05 -15.08 -8.73
CA LEU A 209 14.84 -15.37 -7.97
C LEU A 209 14.59 -14.36 -6.83
N SER A 210 15.65 -13.91 -6.13
CA SER A 210 15.54 -12.92 -5.06
C SER A 210 15.19 -11.52 -5.59
N SER A 211 15.57 -11.21 -6.82
CA SER A 211 15.18 -9.96 -7.50
C SER A 211 13.74 -10.00 -8.06
N PHE A 212 13.14 -11.18 -8.07
CA PHE A 212 11.80 -11.40 -8.59
C PHE A 212 10.75 -10.76 -7.68
N ALA A 213 10.03 -9.82 -8.23
CA ALA A 213 9.08 -9.00 -7.48
C ALA A 213 7.70 -9.65 -7.34
N TYR A 214 7.59 -10.99 -7.46
CA TYR A 214 6.33 -11.74 -7.42
C TYR A 214 5.41 -11.30 -6.27
N LYS A 215 5.92 -11.33 -5.05
CA LYS A 215 5.14 -10.93 -3.87
C LYS A 215 4.58 -9.50 -3.99
N LYS A 216 5.38 -8.58 -4.54
CA LYS A 216 4.94 -7.20 -4.76
C LYS A 216 3.89 -7.08 -5.85
N ILE A 217 3.99 -7.90 -6.90
CA ILE A 217 2.99 -7.94 -7.97
C ILE A 217 1.69 -8.47 -7.41
N LEU A 218 1.75 -9.59 -6.68
CA LEU A 218 0.59 -10.19 -6.04
C LEU A 218 -0.10 -9.22 -5.07
N GLU A 219 0.64 -8.60 -4.15
CA GLU A 219 0.12 -7.58 -3.22
C GLU A 219 -0.55 -6.40 -3.96
N LYS A 220 0.00 -5.99 -5.10
CA LYS A 220 -0.59 -4.93 -5.93
C LYS A 220 -1.88 -5.40 -6.60
N LEU A 221 -1.90 -6.62 -7.13
CA LEU A 221 -3.08 -7.21 -7.75
C LEU A 221 -4.20 -7.38 -6.74
N GLU A 222 -3.94 -8.03 -5.59
CA GLU A 222 -4.91 -8.18 -4.50
C GLU A 222 -5.52 -6.83 -4.09
N ARG A 223 -4.66 -5.84 -3.85
CA ARG A 223 -5.14 -4.50 -3.51
C ARG A 223 -5.98 -3.88 -4.62
N LYS A 224 -5.62 -4.09 -5.89
CA LYS A 224 -6.38 -3.56 -7.02
C LYS A 224 -7.70 -4.31 -7.19
N CYS A 225 -7.73 -5.63 -7.02
CA CYS A 225 -8.96 -6.42 -7.00
C CYS A 225 -9.95 -5.85 -5.98
N LEU A 226 -9.51 -5.73 -4.72
CA LEU A 226 -10.33 -5.16 -3.64
C LEU A 226 -10.85 -3.76 -3.96
N MET A 227 -10.03 -2.90 -4.56
CA MET A 227 -10.43 -1.51 -4.89
C MET A 227 -11.37 -1.42 -6.09
N ASN A 228 -11.40 -2.41 -6.96
CA ASN A 228 -12.20 -2.43 -8.19
C ASN A 228 -13.34 -3.44 -8.16
N GLU A 229 -13.58 -4.08 -7.02
CA GLU A 229 -14.65 -5.06 -6.84
C GLU A 229 -14.51 -6.27 -7.79
N VAL A 230 -13.24 -6.73 -7.99
CA VAL A 230 -12.86 -7.89 -8.83
C VAL A 230 -12.54 -9.07 -7.94
#